data_683dbdc2dc4b4f139fb7bf9cf2f378e6
#
_entry.id   683dbdc2dc4b4f139fb7bf9cf2f378e6
#
_cell.length_a   1.000
_cell.length_b   1.000
_cell.length_c   1.000
_cell.angle_alpha   90.00
_cell.angle_beta   90.00
_cell.angle_gamma   90.00
#
_symmetry.space_group_name_H-M   'P 1'
#
loop_
_entity.id
_entity.type
_entity.pdbx_description
1 polymer ?
#
loop_
_entity_poly.entity_id
_entity_poly.type
_entity_poly.pdbx_seq_one_letter_code
_entity_poly.pdbx_strand_id
1 'polypeptide(L)'
;MIYLLDTSGLVRLLSDPGLQEAWYDAVDAEAIGSCYPQRTEFLYTARDGSEFDEITEMFGDLYPDVSVPKNAGRWIASVQHLMAQTGEHRSASAVDLMIAATAAHHGLTILHDDADYRTVARHALDLSEHNIHDVGR
;
A
#
# COMPACT_ATOMS: atom_id res chain seq x y z
N MET A 1 -8.72 -3.64 11.34
CA MET A 1 -7.74 -3.16 10.36
C MET A 1 -8.40 -2.13 9.45
N ILE A 2 -7.74 -1.03 9.17
CA ILE A 2 -8.31 0.11 8.45
C ILE A 2 -7.52 0.40 7.17
N TYR A 3 -6.21 0.27 7.23
CA TYR A 3 -5.32 0.69 6.15
C TYR A 3 -4.53 -0.48 5.56
N LEU A 4 -4.20 -0.37 4.27
CA LEU A 4 -3.20 -1.21 3.61
C LEU A 4 -2.03 -0.31 3.23
N LEU A 5 -0.83 -0.67 3.68
CA LEU A 5 0.37 0.13 3.50
C LEU A 5 0.94 -0.03 2.09
N ASP A 6 1.25 1.09 1.44
CA ASP A 6 2.08 1.09 0.23
C ASP A 6 3.54 1.36 0.61
N THR A 7 4.46 0.98 -0.27
CA THR A 7 5.91 1.20 -0.05
C THR A 7 6.24 2.67 0.17
N SER A 8 5.60 3.59 -0.56
CA SER A 8 5.82 5.03 -0.38
C SER A 8 5.45 5.51 1.03
N GLY A 9 4.37 4.97 1.59
CA GLY A 9 3.97 5.25 2.97
C GLY A 9 4.94 4.63 3.97
N LEU A 10 5.38 3.39 3.74
CA LEU A 10 6.34 2.72 4.60
C LEU A 10 7.65 3.48 4.70
N VAL A 11 8.19 3.96 3.59
CA VAL A 11 9.43 4.76 3.56
C VAL A 11 9.31 5.96 4.50
N ARG A 12 8.18 6.65 4.52
CA ARG A 12 7.94 7.77 5.43
C ARG A 12 7.86 7.33 6.88
N LEU A 13 7.16 6.24 7.18
CA LEU A 13 7.08 5.72 8.54
C LEU A 13 8.44 5.29 9.10
N LEU A 14 9.36 4.86 8.24
CA LEU A 14 10.69 4.45 8.65
C LEU A 14 11.67 5.63 8.80
N SER A 15 11.41 6.76 8.12
CA SER A 15 12.38 7.86 8.02
C SER A 15 11.94 9.17 8.66
N ASP A 16 10.66 9.35 8.97
CA ASP A 16 10.12 10.62 9.48
C ASP A 16 9.60 10.44 10.91
N PRO A 17 10.33 10.96 11.93
CA PRO A 17 9.93 10.82 13.33
C PRO A 17 8.56 11.44 13.65
N GLY A 18 8.21 12.53 12.99
CA GLY A 18 6.90 13.18 13.18
C GLY A 18 5.75 12.28 12.70
N LEU A 19 5.94 11.60 11.58
CA LEU A 19 4.94 10.67 11.06
C LEU A 19 4.91 9.37 11.87
N GLN A 20 6.05 8.91 12.37
CA GLN A 20 6.08 7.76 13.29
C GLN A 20 5.23 8.03 14.53
N GLU A 21 5.36 9.21 15.10
CA GLU A 21 4.56 9.61 16.26
C GLU A 21 3.07 9.72 15.90
N ALA A 22 2.76 10.38 14.80
CA ALA A 22 1.38 10.60 14.36
C ALA A 22 0.63 9.29 14.09
N TRP A 23 1.31 8.28 13.56
CA TRP A 23 0.72 6.99 13.19
C TRP A 23 0.97 5.88 14.22
N TYR A 24 1.64 6.18 15.33
CA TYR A 24 2.02 5.19 16.34
C TYR A 24 0.84 4.36 16.83
N ASP A 25 -0.28 5.01 17.19
CA ASP A 25 -1.44 4.30 17.74
C ASP A 25 -2.06 3.34 16.71
N ALA A 26 -2.10 3.75 15.44
CA ALA A 26 -2.59 2.89 14.36
C ALA A 26 -1.70 1.67 14.14
N VAL A 27 -0.37 1.86 14.18
CA VAL A 27 0.59 0.76 14.05
C VAL A 27 0.47 -0.18 15.25
N ASP A 28 0.45 0.35 16.47
CA ASP A 28 0.36 -0.42 17.71
C ASP A 28 -0.94 -1.23 17.80
N ALA A 29 -2.03 -0.67 17.28
CA ALA A 29 -3.33 -1.34 17.25
C ALA A 29 -3.48 -2.34 16.09
N GLU A 30 -2.42 -2.58 15.30
CA GLU A 30 -2.47 -3.44 14.11
C GLU A 30 -3.55 -3.00 13.11
N ALA A 31 -3.77 -1.68 13.01
CA ALA A 31 -4.76 -1.11 12.10
C ALA A 31 -4.23 -0.95 10.67
N ILE A 32 -2.93 -1.11 10.47
CA ILE A 32 -2.26 -0.99 9.17
C ILE A 32 -1.70 -2.35 8.78
N GLY A 33 -2.23 -2.92 7.69
CA GLY A 33 -1.75 -4.17 7.15
C GLY A 33 -0.79 -3.97 5.98
N SER A 34 -0.19 -5.06 5.53
CA SER A 34 0.71 -5.10 4.39
C SER A 34 0.41 -6.36 3.58
N CYS A 35 0.65 -6.34 2.27
CA CYS A 35 0.49 -7.52 1.43
C CYS A 35 1.83 -7.94 0.84
N TYR A 36 1.95 -9.19 0.40
CA TYR A 36 3.22 -9.71 -0.12
C TYR A 36 3.75 -8.95 -1.33
N PRO A 37 2.96 -8.47 -2.28
CA PRO A 37 3.50 -7.61 -3.35
C PRO A 37 4.22 -6.38 -2.82
N GLN A 38 3.68 -5.71 -1.80
CA GLN A 38 4.31 -4.55 -1.17
C GLN A 38 5.58 -4.97 -0.41
N ARG A 39 5.52 -6.06 0.36
CA ARG A 39 6.68 -6.57 1.09
C ARG A 39 7.79 -6.96 0.14
N THR A 40 7.46 -7.65 -0.95
CA THR A 40 8.41 -8.09 -1.97
C THR A 40 9.12 -6.90 -2.60
N GLU A 41 8.38 -5.86 -2.95
CA GLU A 41 8.93 -4.63 -3.51
C GLU A 41 9.93 -3.97 -2.55
N PHE A 42 9.55 -3.84 -1.28
CA PHE A 42 10.41 -3.20 -0.30
C PHE A 42 11.64 -4.06 0.04
N LEU A 43 11.47 -5.38 0.17
CA LEU A 43 12.57 -6.32 0.45
C LEU A 43 13.63 -6.32 -0.66
N TYR A 44 13.26 -5.93 -1.88
CA TYR A 44 14.20 -5.78 -2.99
C TYR A 44 15.29 -4.76 -2.66
N THR A 45 15.05 -3.83 -1.75
CA THR A 45 16.02 -2.82 -1.33
C THR A 45 17.02 -3.30 -0.28
N ALA A 46 16.83 -4.48 0.29
CA ALA A 46 17.74 -5.04 1.30
C ALA A 46 19.14 -5.23 0.71
N ARG A 47 20.15 -4.80 1.44
CA ARG A 47 21.56 -4.82 0.99
C ARG A 47 22.22 -6.19 1.14
N ASP A 48 21.72 -7.01 2.06
CA ASP A 48 22.24 -8.35 2.35
C ASP A 48 21.17 -9.21 3.05
N GLY A 49 21.52 -10.47 3.32
CA GLY A 49 20.60 -11.42 3.95
C GLY A 49 20.21 -11.03 5.37
N SER A 50 21.10 -10.40 6.11
CA SER A 50 20.83 -9.94 7.49
C SER A 50 19.79 -8.84 7.51
N GLU A 51 19.94 -7.84 6.64
CA GLU A 51 18.95 -6.77 6.50
C GLU A 51 17.60 -7.29 5.98
N PHE A 52 17.64 -8.24 5.03
CA PHE A 52 16.44 -8.91 4.55
C PHE A 52 15.65 -9.55 5.69
N ASP A 53 16.34 -10.28 6.55
CA ASP A 53 15.71 -10.95 7.70
C ASP A 53 15.14 -9.95 8.71
N GLU A 54 15.85 -8.86 8.98
CA GLU A 54 15.38 -7.79 9.87
C GLU A 54 14.11 -7.13 9.35
N ILE A 55 14.07 -6.83 8.04
CA ILE A 55 12.87 -6.23 7.41
C ILE A 55 11.70 -7.21 7.44
N THR A 56 11.95 -8.49 7.16
CA THR A 56 10.91 -9.53 7.23
C THR A 56 10.31 -9.62 8.63
N GLU A 57 11.16 -9.59 9.65
CA GLU A 57 10.72 -9.60 11.05
C GLU A 57 9.89 -8.35 11.40
N MET A 58 10.32 -7.19 10.93
CA MET A 58 9.58 -5.95 11.12
C MET A 58 8.16 -6.04 10.54
N PHE A 59 8.00 -6.57 9.33
CA PHE A 59 6.67 -6.78 8.75
C PHE A 59 5.81 -7.71 9.61
N GLY A 60 6.38 -8.82 10.07
CA GLY A 60 5.67 -9.77 10.93
C GLY A 60 5.22 -9.16 12.25
N ASP A 61 6.02 -8.28 12.82
CA ASP A 61 5.75 -7.66 14.12
C ASP A 61 4.76 -6.50 14.03
N LEU A 62 4.82 -5.70 12.97
CA LEU A 62 4.12 -4.40 12.92
C LEU A 62 2.95 -4.35 11.95
N TYR A 63 3.02 -5.06 10.83
CA TYR A 63 2.06 -4.92 9.74
C TYR A 63 1.47 -6.26 9.33
N PRO A 64 0.32 -6.66 9.92
CA PRO A 64 -0.31 -7.94 9.61
C PRO A 64 -0.52 -8.17 8.11
N ASP A 65 -0.39 -9.42 7.68
CA ASP A 65 -0.57 -9.80 6.29
C ASP A 65 -2.02 -9.68 5.84
N VAL A 66 -2.22 -9.11 4.65
CA VAL A 66 -3.51 -9.01 3.98
C VAL A 66 -3.39 -9.76 2.66
N SER A 67 -4.20 -10.80 2.48
CA SER A 67 -4.07 -11.68 1.31
C SER A 67 -4.52 -11.00 0.01
N VAL A 68 -3.72 -11.18 -1.03
CA VAL A 68 -4.09 -10.77 -2.38
C VAL A 68 -5.25 -11.66 -2.84
N PRO A 69 -6.37 -11.06 -3.31
CA PRO A 69 -7.51 -11.87 -3.73
C PRO A 69 -7.23 -12.65 -5.01
N LYS A 70 -7.85 -13.82 -5.14
CA LYS A 70 -7.68 -14.68 -6.33
C LYS A 70 -8.13 -13.98 -7.62
N ASN A 71 -9.09 -13.06 -7.52
CA ASN A 71 -9.63 -12.34 -8.67
C ASN A 71 -8.96 -10.96 -8.87
N ALA A 72 -7.81 -10.72 -8.27
CA ALA A 72 -7.09 -9.44 -8.40
C ALA A 72 -6.86 -9.06 -9.87
N GLY A 73 -6.52 -10.03 -10.71
CA GLY A 73 -6.29 -9.79 -12.14
C GLY A 73 -7.50 -9.20 -12.87
N ARG A 74 -8.70 -9.61 -12.53
CA ARG A 74 -9.93 -9.05 -13.13
C ARG A 74 -10.15 -7.62 -12.72
N TRP A 75 -9.97 -7.32 -11.45
CA TRP A 75 -10.10 -5.95 -10.94
C TRP A 75 -9.07 -5.04 -11.62
N ILE A 76 -7.81 -5.48 -11.68
CA ILE A 76 -6.72 -4.74 -12.32
C ILE A 76 -7.03 -4.48 -13.79
N ALA A 77 -7.44 -5.51 -14.53
CA ALA A 77 -7.76 -5.38 -15.96
C ALA A 77 -8.87 -4.37 -16.20
N SER A 78 -9.92 -4.38 -15.39
CA SER A 78 -11.03 -3.42 -15.48
C SER A 78 -10.59 -1.99 -15.24
N VAL A 79 -9.83 -1.75 -14.18
CA VAL A 79 -9.35 -0.42 -13.81
C VAL A 79 -8.35 0.08 -14.84
N GLN A 80 -7.42 -0.76 -15.27
CA GLN A 80 -6.43 -0.42 -16.28
C GLN A 80 -7.09 -0.03 -17.62
N HIS A 81 -8.13 -0.75 -18.01
CA HIS A 81 -8.92 -0.43 -19.20
C HIS A 81 -9.51 0.99 -19.11
N LEU A 82 -10.13 1.33 -17.97
CA LEU A 82 -10.68 2.67 -17.75
C LEU A 82 -9.58 3.75 -17.75
N MET A 83 -8.46 3.47 -17.12
CA MET A 83 -7.33 4.40 -17.09
C MET A 83 -6.75 4.65 -18.49
N ALA A 84 -6.71 3.62 -19.33
CA ALA A 84 -6.21 3.71 -20.69
C ALA A 84 -7.06 4.66 -21.56
N GLN A 85 -8.35 4.74 -21.30
CA GLN A 85 -9.25 5.62 -22.06
C GLN A 85 -8.96 7.11 -21.84
N THR A 86 -8.32 7.45 -20.74
CA THR A 86 -7.85 8.82 -20.44
C THR A 86 -6.34 8.95 -20.57
N GLY A 87 -5.66 7.92 -21.10
CA GLY A 87 -4.21 7.92 -21.26
C GLY A 87 -3.41 7.79 -19.97
N GLU A 88 -4.06 7.36 -18.88
CA GLU A 88 -3.46 7.31 -17.54
C GLU A 88 -2.99 5.92 -17.10
N HIS A 89 -3.05 4.93 -17.98
CA HIS A 89 -2.72 3.53 -17.65
C HIS A 89 -1.27 3.29 -17.24
N ARG A 90 -0.38 4.26 -17.45
CA ARG A 90 1.02 4.20 -17.03
C ARG A 90 1.28 4.86 -15.67
N SER A 91 0.27 5.47 -15.07
CA SER A 91 0.42 6.18 -13.79
C SER A 91 0.73 5.25 -12.63
N ALA A 92 0.30 3.99 -12.68
CA ALA A 92 0.51 3.03 -11.62
C ALA A 92 1.24 1.80 -12.14
N SER A 93 2.20 1.30 -11.36
CA SER A 93 2.92 0.06 -11.67
C SER A 93 2.04 -1.17 -11.44
N ALA A 94 2.53 -2.33 -11.92
CA ALA A 94 1.86 -3.61 -11.64
C ALA A 94 1.72 -3.85 -10.13
N VAL A 95 2.75 -3.54 -9.34
CA VAL A 95 2.71 -3.70 -7.88
C VAL A 95 1.68 -2.76 -7.26
N ASP A 96 1.65 -1.48 -7.67
CA ASP A 96 0.67 -0.52 -7.18
C ASP A 96 -0.76 -1.01 -7.43
N LEU A 97 -1.02 -1.56 -8.61
CA LEU A 97 -2.34 -2.08 -8.97
C LEU A 97 -2.70 -3.35 -8.17
N MET A 98 -1.72 -4.18 -7.83
CA MET A 98 -1.94 -5.33 -6.96
C MET A 98 -2.27 -4.91 -5.53
N ILE A 99 -1.60 -3.90 -5.02
CA ILE A 99 -1.91 -3.29 -3.71
C ILE A 99 -3.32 -2.71 -3.73
N ALA A 100 -3.64 -1.96 -4.79
CA ALA A 100 -4.96 -1.35 -4.95
C ALA A 100 -6.08 -2.40 -5.00
N ALA A 101 -5.91 -3.47 -5.78
CA ALA A 101 -6.88 -4.56 -5.87
C ALA A 101 -7.10 -5.23 -4.50
N THR A 102 -6.02 -5.42 -3.75
CA THR A 102 -6.07 -6.03 -2.42
C THR A 102 -6.83 -5.12 -1.44
N ALA A 103 -6.53 -3.83 -1.43
CA ALA A 103 -7.22 -2.85 -0.59
C ALA A 103 -8.72 -2.79 -0.91
N ALA A 104 -9.07 -2.70 -2.19
CA ALA A 104 -10.46 -2.64 -2.62
C ALA A 104 -11.24 -3.89 -2.19
N HIS A 105 -10.65 -5.08 -2.37
CA HIS A 105 -11.28 -6.34 -2.00
C HIS A 105 -11.59 -6.43 -0.51
N HIS A 106 -10.68 -5.98 0.34
CA HIS A 106 -10.82 -6.05 1.80
C HIS A 106 -11.49 -4.82 2.43
N GLY A 107 -11.87 -3.84 1.62
CA GLY A 107 -12.46 -2.60 2.13
C GLY A 107 -11.49 -1.74 2.95
N LEU A 108 -10.19 -1.81 2.63
CA LEU A 108 -9.15 -1.05 3.31
C LEU A 108 -8.79 0.20 2.53
N THR A 109 -8.30 1.22 3.23
CA THR A 109 -7.80 2.45 2.62
C THR A 109 -6.30 2.32 2.40
N ILE A 110 -5.81 2.63 1.19
CA ILE A 110 -4.36 2.62 0.92
C ILE A 110 -3.71 3.79 1.66
N LEU A 111 -2.70 3.50 2.46
CA LEU A 111 -1.88 4.50 3.14
C LEU A 111 -0.59 4.70 2.35
N HIS A 112 -0.40 5.90 1.79
CA HIS A 112 0.64 6.14 0.79
C HIS A 112 1.21 7.58 0.83
N ASP A 113 2.26 7.79 0.05
CA ASP A 113 2.82 9.11 -0.26
C ASP A 113 3.10 9.19 -1.77
N ASP A 114 2.08 8.84 -2.58
CA ASP A 114 2.16 8.77 -4.04
C ASP A 114 0.85 9.24 -4.66
N ALA A 115 0.90 10.38 -5.37
CA ALA A 115 -0.27 10.97 -6.00
C ALA A 115 -0.92 10.07 -7.06
N ASP A 116 -0.22 9.07 -7.59
CA ASP A 116 -0.77 8.14 -8.58
C ASP A 116 -1.95 7.34 -8.04
N TYR A 117 -2.03 7.11 -6.73
CA TYR A 117 -3.20 6.45 -6.14
C TYR A 117 -4.48 7.28 -6.24
N ARG A 118 -4.40 8.61 -6.28
CA ARG A 118 -5.57 9.45 -6.59
C ARG A 118 -6.06 9.19 -8.00
N THR A 119 -5.13 9.04 -8.94
CA THR A 119 -5.46 8.74 -10.33
C THR A 119 -6.18 7.40 -10.43
N VAL A 120 -5.66 6.36 -9.78
CA VAL A 120 -6.30 5.04 -9.75
C VAL A 120 -7.70 5.13 -9.13
N ALA A 121 -7.83 5.81 -8.01
CA ALA A 121 -9.10 5.94 -7.29
C ALA A 121 -10.19 6.64 -8.11
N ARG A 122 -9.82 7.56 -9.01
CA ARG A 122 -10.80 8.17 -9.91
C ARG A 122 -11.45 7.18 -10.87
N HIS A 123 -10.80 6.05 -11.14
CA HIS A 123 -11.28 5.02 -12.05
C HIS A 123 -11.81 3.77 -11.31
N ALA A 124 -11.81 3.77 -9.98
CA ALA A 124 -12.21 2.64 -9.17
C ALA A 124 -13.00 3.11 -7.96
N LEU A 125 -14.33 3.03 -8.04
CA LEU A 125 -15.24 3.54 -6.99
C LEU A 125 -15.11 2.79 -5.67
N ASP A 126 -14.62 1.55 -5.70
CA ASP A 126 -14.42 0.72 -4.52
C ASP A 126 -13.04 0.90 -3.88
N LEU A 127 -12.21 1.80 -4.40
CA LEU A 127 -10.89 2.10 -3.86
C LEU A 127 -10.89 3.39 -3.06
N SER A 128 -10.38 3.31 -1.82
CA SER A 128 -10.12 4.46 -0.95
C SER A 128 -8.62 4.64 -0.77
N GLU A 129 -8.14 5.88 -0.74
CA GLU A 129 -6.74 6.21 -0.56
C GLU A 129 -6.57 7.35 0.44
N HIS A 130 -5.44 7.37 1.14
CA HIS A 130 -5.14 8.35 2.18
C HIS A 130 -3.65 8.66 2.15
N ASN A 131 -3.30 9.93 1.95
CA ASN A 131 -1.91 10.35 1.99
C ASN A 131 -1.40 10.32 3.43
N ILE A 132 -0.22 9.76 3.66
CA ILE A 132 0.34 9.58 4.99
C ILE A 132 0.62 10.90 5.72
N HIS A 133 0.78 11.99 4.98
CA HIS A 133 0.96 13.33 5.57
C HIS A 133 -0.34 13.93 6.10
N ASP A 134 -1.47 13.39 5.73
CA ASP A 134 -2.79 13.86 6.19
C ASP A 134 -3.13 13.16 7.51
N VAL A 135 -2.72 13.78 8.60
CA VAL A 135 -2.84 13.23 9.95
C VAL A 135 -3.77 14.08 10.83
N GLY A 136 -4.27 13.49 11.91
CA GLY A 136 -5.04 14.21 12.92
C GLY A 136 -6.48 14.52 12.55
N ARG A 137 -7.06 13.75 11.64
CA ARG A 137 -8.42 13.97 11.15
C ARG A 137 -9.33 12.79 11.40
#